data_a22e517546a3009059ba40da68e07a1f
#
_entry.id   a22e517546a3009059ba40da68e07a1f
#
_cell.length_a   1.000
_cell.length_b   1.000
_cell.length_c   1.000
_cell.angle_alpha   90.00
_cell.angle_beta   90.00
_cell.angle_gamma   90.00
#
_symmetry.space_group_name_H-M   'P 1'
#
loop_
_entity.id
_entity.type
_entity.pdbx_description
1 polymer ?
#
loop_
_entity_poly.entity_id
_entity_poly.type
_entity_poly.pdbx_seq_one_letter_code
_entity_poly.pdbx_strand_id
1 'polypeptide(L)'
;MSDTAARDTPLPVPVPATVGGPAGAGGSPAEGCVHRTILRGAAHAVRTHGRGVGMAEIARTAGVGRATLYRHFADREALFAELTQFAADECVRALRRADLSGAPVRDAVLAATRALLAVGREYWVVGLPGPASEPTRRELAVARPLSELAARGQREGVLRCDLPAERLGALHGALIQGALLYPQFIGEELEEAARSVAALYFDGAVRRRPEPQPAAMTSATSA
;
A
#
# COMPACT_ATOMS: atom_id res chain seq x y z
N MET A 1 11.11 43.04 -41.48
CA MET A 1 10.85 41.90 -42.36
C MET A 1 12.02 40.97 -42.25
N SER A 2 11.86 39.88 -41.57
CA SER A 2 12.41 38.55 -41.85
C SER A 2 12.15 37.67 -40.65
N ASP A 3 11.25 36.84 -40.90
CA ASP A 3 10.78 35.74 -40.09
C ASP A 3 11.88 34.68 -39.93
N THR A 4 12.19 34.25 -38.72
CA THR A 4 12.97 33.03 -38.48
C THR A 4 12.27 32.20 -37.43
N ALA A 5 11.35 31.36 -37.91
CA ALA A 5 10.75 30.28 -37.14
C ALA A 5 11.83 29.23 -36.86
N ALA A 6 12.36 29.20 -35.65
CA ALA A 6 13.14 28.10 -35.13
C ALA A 6 12.19 26.90 -34.83
N ARG A 7 12.39 25.85 -35.60
CA ARG A 7 11.71 24.57 -35.43
C ARG A 7 12.22 23.89 -34.16
N ASP A 8 11.34 23.81 -33.20
CA ASP A 8 11.54 23.04 -31.98
C ASP A 8 11.39 21.52 -32.32
N THR A 9 12.54 20.86 -32.53
CA THR A 9 12.59 19.43 -32.74
C THR A 9 12.78 18.79 -31.36
N PRO A 10 11.80 18.03 -30.84
CA PRO A 10 11.99 17.35 -29.58
C PRO A 10 13.08 16.29 -29.70
N LEU A 11 14.07 16.35 -28.79
CA LEU A 11 15.11 15.36 -28.66
C LEU A 11 14.51 13.98 -28.35
N PRO A 12 15.02 12.88 -28.94
CA PRO A 12 14.54 11.55 -28.63
C PRO A 12 14.86 11.20 -27.19
N VAL A 13 13.82 10.89 -26.42
CA VAL A 13 13.92 10.34 -25.07
C VAL A 13 14.60 8.96 -25.19
N PRO A 14 15.70 8.68 -24.49
CA PRO A 14 16.29 7.35 -24.50
C PRO A 14 15.31 6.36 -23.86
N VAL A 15 14.87 5.39 -24.65
CA VAL A 15 14.09 4.24 -24.15
C VAL A 15 15.03 3.44 -23.24
N PRO A 16 14.72 3.24 -21.95
CA PRO A 16 15.55 2.39 -21.13
C PRO A 16 15.49 0.96 -21.70
N ALA A 17 16.66 0.36 -21.86
CA ALA A 17 16.83 -1.01 -22.30
C ALA A 17 15.90 -1.93 -21.50
N THR A 18 15.18 -2.76 -22.23
CA THR A 18 14.32 -3.83 -21.71
C THR A 18 15.09 -4.63 -20.67
N VAL A 19 14.84 -4.37 -19.40
CA VAL A 19 15.26 -5.26 -18.32
C VAL A 19 14.46 -6.54 -18.54
N GLY A 20 15.18 -7.62 -18.85
CA GLY A 20 14.59 -8.92 -19.10
C GLY A 20 13.58 -9.28 -18.04
N GLY A 21 12.37 -9.60 -18.45
CA GLY A 21 11.32 -10.09 -17.57
C GLY A 21 11.81 -11.32 -16.81
N PRO A 22 11.24 -11.61 -15.62
CA PRO A 22 11.65 -12.76 -14.83
C PRO A 22 11.47 -14.03 -15.65
N ALA A 23 12.57 -14.74 -15.85
CA ALA A 23 12.56 -16.03 -16.51
C ALA A 23 11.69 -17.02 -15.75
N GLY A 24 10.68 -17.57 -16.42
CA GLY A 24 10.22 -18.92 -16.24
C GLY A 24 9.51 -19.27 -14.95
N ALA A 25 8.17 -19.21 -14.98
CA ALA A 25 7.31 -20.07 -14.17
C ALA A 25 7.52 -21.57 -14.59
N GLY A 26 8.61 -22.17 -14.17
CA GLY A 26 9.00 -23.55 -14.44
C GLY A 26 9.63 -24.25 -13.24
N GLY A 27 9.70 -23.60 -12.08
CA GLY A 27 10.24 -24.19 -10.86
C GLY A 27 9.29 -25.24 -10.27
N SER A 28 9.87 -26.35 -9.79
CA SER A 28 9.16 -27.38 -9.02
C SER A 28 8.37 -26.74 -7.87
N PRO A 29 7.19 -27.31 -7.48
CA PRO A 29 6.46 -26.87 -6.30
C PRO A 29 7.34 -26.75 -5.05
N ALA A 30 8.33 -27.60 -4.90
CA ALA A 30 9.31 -27.56 -3.81
C ALA A 30 10.21 -26.30 -3.91
N GLU A 31 10.65 -25.89 -5.08
CA GLU A 31 11.46 -24.68 -5.29
C GLU A 31 10.66 -23.43 -4.94
N GLY A 32 9.38 -23.37 -5.35
CA GLY A 32 8.48 -22.29 -4.96
C GLY A 32 8.22 -22.22 -3.44
N CYS A 33 8.27 -23.37 -2.76
CA CYS A 33 8.17 -23.41 -1.29
C CYS A 33 9.41 -22.83 -0.62
N VAL A 34 10.62 -23.25 -1.08
CA VAL A 34 11.91 -22.75 -0.57
C VAL A 34 12.03 -21.24 -0.84
N HIS A 35 11.67 -20.78 -2.01
CA HIS A 35 11.70 -19.37 -2.38
C HIS A 35 10.87 -18.51 -1.41
N ARG A 36 9.61 -18.90 -1.14
CA ARG A 36 8.76 -18.21 -0.14
C ARG A 36 9.32 -18.28 1.27
N THR A 37 9.93 -19.39 1.65
CA THR A 37 10.58 -19.54 2.95
C THR A 37 11.72 -18.55 3.11
N ILE A 38 12.53 -18.35 2.07
CA ILE A 38 13.61 -17.36 2.04
C ILE A 38 13.05 -15.95 2.21
N LEU A 39 12.00 -15.58 1.45
CA LEU A 39 11.40 -14.26 1.54
C LEU A 39 10.83 -13.96 2.94
N ARG A 40 10.16 -14.94 3.58
CA ARG A 40 9.68 -14.80 4.96
C ARG A 40 10.83 -14.68 5.96
N GLY A 41 11.87 -15.50 5.80
CA GLY A 41 13.07 -15.40 6.63
C GLY A 41 13.78 -14.06 6.46
N ALA A 42 13.85 -13.53 5.24
CA ALA A 42 14.40 -12.21 4.97
C ALA A 42 13.60 -11.10 5.65
N ALA A 43 12.25 -11.13 5.56
CA ALA A 43 11.39 -10.17 6.26
C ALA A 43 11.65 -10.20 7.78
N HIS A 44 11.71 -11.39 8.36
CA HIS A 44 12.00 -11.56 9.78
C HIS A 44 13.40 -11.02 10.16
N ALA A 45 14.44 -11.35 9.37
CA ALA A 45 15.80 -10.87 9.60
C ALA A 45 15.87 -9.33 9.53
N VAL A 46 15.21 -8.72 8.55
CA VAL A 46 15.16 -7.25 8.41
C VAL A 46 14.43 -6.60 9.59
N ARG A 47 13.34 -7.19 10.07
CA ARG A 47 12.60 -6.68 11.22
C ARG A 47 13.43 -6.73 12.50
N THR A 48 14.23 -7.78 12.68
CA THR A 48 15.03 -8.00 13.89
C THR A 48 16.34 -7.22 13.88
N HIS A 49 17.02 -7.14 12.74
CA HIS A 49 18.37 -6.59 12.61
C HIS A 49 18.44 -5.31 11.78
N GLY A 50 17.31 -4.83 11.29
CA GLY A 50 17.23 -3.66 10.43
C GLY A 50 17.61 -3.93 8.96
N ARG A 51 17.44 -2.91 8.13
CA ARG A 51 17.69 -2.99 6.68
C ARG A 51 19.15 -3.28 6.30
N GLY A 52 20.09 -3.12 7.23
CA GLY A 52 21.50 -3.42 7.00
C GLY A 52 21.86 -4.90 7.08
N VAL A 53 20.91 -5.79 7.40
CA VAL A 53 21.16 -7.23 7.56
C VAL A 53 21.80 -7.85 6.32
N GLY A 54 22.86 -8.66 6.55
CA GLY A 54 23.62 -9.31 5.48
C GLY A 54 22.96 -10.62 5.00
N MET A 55 23.31 -11.06 3.77
CA MET A 55 22.81 -12.29 3.14
C MET A 55 23.07 -13.54 3.99
N ALA A 56 24.19 -13.58 4.73
CA ALA A 56 24.50 -14.70 5.61
C ALA A 56 23.52 -14.86 6.77
N GLU A 57 23.11 -13.75 7.35
CA GLU A 57 22.13 -13.73 8.44
C GLU A 57 20.72 -14.03 7.93
N ILE A 58 20.39 -13.55 6.74
CA ILE A 58 19.13 -13.89 6.06
C ILE A 58 19.05 -15.40 5.81
N ALA A 59 20.12 -16.02 5.30
CA ALA A 59 20.17 -17.47 5.08
C ALA A 59 19.95 -18.24 6.38
N ARG A 60 20.63 -17.82 7.46
CA ARG A 60 20.51 -18.41 8.78
C ARG A 60 19.06 -18.30 9.31
N THR A 61 18.48 -17.12 9.22
CA THR A 61 17.10 -16.85 9.68
C THR A 61 16.07 -17.62 8.87
N ALA A 62 16.29 -17.77 7.56
CA ALA A 62 15.43 -18.56 6.69
C ALA A 62 15.61 -20.09 6.83
N GLY A 63 16.61 -20.54 7.60
CA GLY A 63 16.92 -21.96 7.75
C GLY A 63 17.45 -22.62 6.48
N VAL A 64 18.13 -21.84 5.59
CA VAL A 64 18.69 -22.35 4.32
C VAL A 64 20.20 -22.15 4.27
N GLY A 65 20.87 -23.01 3.46
CA GLY A 65 22.29 -22.83 3.19
C GLY A 65 22.55 -21.58 2.33
N ARG A 66 23.74 -20.94 2.49
CA ARG A 66 24.14 -19.79 1.65
C ARG A 66 24.07 -20.11 0.16
N ALA A 67 24.54 -21.29 -0.27
CA ALA A 67 24.49 -21.72 -1.66
C ALA A 67 23.03 -21.78 -2.19
N THR A 68 22.10 -22.25 -1.36
CA THR A 68 20.68 -22.26 -1.68
C THR A 68 20.12 -20.85 -1.82
N LEU A 69 20.46 -19.92 -0.90
CA LEU A 69 20.06 -18.53 -0.99
C LEU A 69 20.55 -17.89 -2.31
N TYR A 70 21.85 -18.02 -2.63
CA TYR A 70 22.42 -17.43 -3.84
C TYR A 70 21.96 -18.09 -5.13
N ARG A 71 21.45 -19.31 -5.09
CA ARG A 71 20.77 -19.93 -6.24
C ARG A 71 19.43 -19.28 -6.55
N HIS A 72 18.72 -18.79 -5.51
CA HIS A 72 17.43 -18.14 -5.68
C HIS A 72 17.54 -16.62 -5.92
N PHE A 73 18.54 -15.96 -5.31
CA PHE A 73 18.73 -14.52 -5.39
C PHE A 73 20.20 -14.21 -5.64
N ALA A 74 20.50 -13.64 -6.81
CA ALA A 74 21.87 -13.35 -7.24
C ALA A 74 22.62 -12.44 -6.23
N ASP A 75 21.89 -11.47 -5.69
CA ASP A 75 22.41 -10.49 -4.73
C ASP A 75 21.32 -10.02 -3.75
N ARG A 76 21.69 -9.09 -2.91
CA ARG A 76 20.81 -8.51 -1.90
C ARG A 76 19.72 -7.63 -2.53
N GLU A 77 20.03 -6.93 -3.59
CA GLU A 77 19.11 -6.01 -4.27
C GLU A 77 17.98 -6.80 -4.94
N ALA A 78 18.31 -7.89 -5.62
CA ALA A 78 17.33 -8.81 -6.18
C ALA A 78 16.41 -9.40 -5.11
N LEU A 79 16.98 -9.83 -3.97
CA LEU A 79 16.18 -10.33 -2.85
C LEU A 79 15.21 -9.26 -2.31
N PHE A 80 15.67 -8.04 -2.10
CA PHE A 80 14.85 -6.96 -1.54
C PHE A 80 13.78 -6.48 -2.55
N ALA A 81 14.09 -6.44 -3.83
CA ALA A 81 13.12 -6.15 -4.88
C ALA A 81 11.96 -7.17 -4.88
N GLU A 82 12.29 -8.47 -4.84
CA GLU A 82 11.28 -9.52 -4.76
C GLU A 82 10.53 -9.54 -3.42
N LEU A 83 11.20 -9.25 -2.32
CA LEU A 83 10.57 -9.17 -1.01
C LEU A 83 9.52 -8.04 -0.96
N THR A 84 9.79 -6.89 -1.58
CA THR A 84 8.81 -5.81 -1.72
C THR A 84 7.58 -6.26 -2.51
N GLN A 85 7.80 -6.97 -3.62
CA GLN A 85 6.72 -7.51 -4.42
C GLN A 85 5.91 -8.59 -3.68
N PHE A 86 6.59 -9.44 -2.94
CA PHE A 86 5.97 -10.47 -2.12
C PHE A 86 5.08 -9.85 -1.02
N ALA A 87 5.55 -8.79 -0.37
CA ALA A 87 4.77 -8.05 0.62
C ALA A 87 3.48 -7.46 0.02
N ALA A 88 3.55 -6.87 -1.17
CA ALA A 88 2.36 -6.36 -1.87
C ALA A 88 1.38 -7.49 -2.22
N ASP A 89 1.87 -8.65 -2.68
CA ASP A 89 1.02 -9.82 -2.96
C ASP A 89 0.36 -10.36 -1.68
N GLU A 90 1.05 -10.32 -0.53
CA GLU A 90 0.44 -10.68 0.76
C GLU A 90 -0.65 -9.69 1.17
N CYS A 91 -0.46 -8.37 0.95
CA CYS A 91 -1.50 -7.37 1.16
C CYS A 91 -2.75 -7.66 0.31
N VAL A 92 -2.59 -7.93 -0.99
CA VAL A 92 -3.71 -8.28 -1.88
C VAL A 92 -4.43 -9.54 -1.40
N ARG A 93 -3.68 -10.57 -0.98
CA ARG A 93 -4.26 -11.80 -0.43
C ARG A 93 -5.03 -11.55 0.87
N ALA A 94 -4.49 -10.71 1.76
CA ALA A 94 -5.13 -10.35 3.02
C ALA A 94 -6.44 -9.60 2.79
N LEU A 95 -6.47 -8.61 1.88
CA LEU A 95 -7.68 -7.88 1.51
C LEU A 95 -8.75 -8.80 0.91
N ARG A 96 -8.36 -9.75 0.05
CA ARG A 96 -9.31 -10.74 -0.49
C ARG A 96 -9.92 -11.64 0.57
N ARG A 97 -9.14 -12.05 1.59
CA ARG A 97 -9.65 -12.87 2.71
C ARG A 97 -10.57 -12.09 3.64
N ALA A 98 -10.41 -10.77 3.71
CA ALA A 98 -11.21 -9.92 4.57
C ALA A 98 -12.65 -9.74 4.09
N ASP A 99 -12.98 -10.20 2.86
CA ASP A 99 -14.32 -10.12 2.25
C ASP A 99 -15.00 -8.76 2.45
N LEU A 100 -14.43 -7.74 1.84
CA LEU A 100 -14.85 -6.34 2.05
C LEU A 100 -16.24 -6.04 1.46
N SER A 101 -16.81 -6.93 0.64
CA SER A 101 -18.04 -6.68 -0.12
C SER A 101 -19.32 -6.94 0.68
N GLY A 102 -19.32 -7.91 1.57
CA GLY A 102 -20.51 -8.36 2.29
C GLY A 102 -20.84 -7.58 3.57
N ALA A 103 -19.89 -6.84 4.13
CA ALA A 103 -20.05 -6.13 5.39
C ALA A 103 -20.46 -4.66 5.19
N PRO A 104 -21.11 -4.01 6.19
CA PRO A 104 -21.29 -2.56 6.21
C PRO A 104 -19.95 -1.82 5.97
N VAL A 105 -20.01 -0.65 5.33
CA VAL A 105 -18.80 0.10 4.95
C VAL A 105 -17.86 0.33 6.12
N ARG A 106 -18.38 0.67 7.31
CA ARG A 106 -17.56 0.89 8.51
C ARG A 106 -16.77 -0.36 8.92
N ASP A 107 -17.44 -1.51 8.91
CA ASP A 107 -16.83 -2.79 9.28
C ASP A 107 -15.83 -3.25 8.22
N ALA A 108 -16.13 -3.02 6.95
CA ALA A 108 -15.21 -3.30 5.84
C ALA A 108 -13.95 -2.42 5.90
N VAL A 109 -14.06 -1.14 6.27
CA VAL A 109 -12.90 -0.25 6.50
C VAL A 109 -12.04 -0.79 7.64
N LEU A 110 -12.64 -1.19 8.77
CA LEU A 110 -11.90 -1.77 9.89
C LEU A 110 -11.23 -3.10 9.49
N ALA A 111 -11.93 -3.96 8.76
CA ALA A 111 -11.39 -5.24 8.29
C ALA A 111 -10.21 -5.04 7.33
N ALA A 112 -10.31 -4.09 6.38
CA ALA A 112 -9.23 -3.73 5.47
C ALA A 112 -8.01 -3.17 6.24
N THR A 113 -8.27 -2.28 7.19
CA THR A 113 -7.22 -1.69 8.05
C THR A 113 -6.48 -2.77 8.82
N ARG A 114 -7.23 -3.65 9.51
CA ARG A 114 -6.66 -4.78 10.26
C ARG A 114 -5.83 -5.70 9.39
N ALA A 115 -6.36 -6.06 8.22
CA ALA A 115 -5.69 -6.96 7.27
C ALA A 115 -4.35 -6.38 6.79
N LEU A 116 -4.32 -5.09 6.43
CA LEU A 116 -3.12 -4.42 5.94
C LEU A 116 -2.11 -4.14 7.06
N LEU A 117 -2.55 -3.77 8.27
CA LEU A 117 -1.66 -3.61 9.41
C LEU A 117 -1.01 -4.94 9.82
N ALA A 118 -1.74 -6.06 9.79
CA ALA A 118 -1.20 -7.38 10.09
C ALA A 118 -0.05 -7.74 9.14
N VAL A 119 -0.25 -7.58 7.84
CA VAL A 119 0.79 -7.81 6.82
C VAL A 119 1.91 -6.79 6.95
N GLY A 120 1.55 -5.51 7.14
CA GLY A 120 2.51 -4.44 7.30
C GLY A 120 3.48 -4.69 8.46
N ARG A 121 3.03 -5.09 9.61
CA ARG A 121 3.88 -5.41 10.76
C ARG A 121 4.90 -6.52 10.48
N GLU A 122 4.59 -7.42 9.57
CA GLU A 122 5.52 -8.47 9.17
C GLU A 122 6.54 -8.00 8.11
N TYR A 123 6.10 -7.17 7.15
CA TYR A 123 6.89 -6.81 5.96
C TYR A 123 7.27 -5.33 5.87
N TRP A 124 6.81 -4.48 6.78
CA TRP A 124 6.93 -3.02 6.73
C TRP A 124 8.33 -2.48 6.41
N VAL A 125 9.36 -3.04 7.04
CA VAL A 125 10.74 -2.52 6.93
C VAL A 125 11.28 -2.62 5.50
N VAL A 126 10.60 -3.35 4.62
CA VAL A 126 11.07 -3.69 3.29
C VAL A 126 10.50 -2.76 2.21
N GLY A 127 9.32 -2.22 2.39
CA GLY A 127 8.49 -1.75 1.29
C GLY A 127 7.95 -0.33 1.36
N LEU A 128 8.74 0.69 1.76
CA LEU A 128 8.37 2.06 1.43
C LEU A 128 8.82 2.35 -0.01
N PRO A 129 7.88 2.61 -0.94
CA PRO A 129 8.24 3.19 -2.24
C PRO A 129 8.98 4.51 -1.99
N GLY A 130 10.04 4.74 -2.72
CA GLY A 130 10.71 6.04 -2.71
C GLY A 130 9.75 7.14 -3.18
N PRO A 131 9.90 8.38 -2.72
CA PRO A 131 8.95 9.48 -2.96
C PRO A 131 8.80 9.91 -4.43
N ALA A 132 9.48 9.29 -5.37
CA ALA A 132 9.54 9.72 -6.77
C ALA A 132 9.33 8.59 -7.80
N SER A 133 8.92 7.39 -7.40
CA SER A 133 8.64 6.31 -8.36
C SER A 133 7.17 6.25 -8.72
N GLU A 134 6.85 6.02 -9.99
CA GLU A 134 5.50 5.66 -10.39
C GLU A 134 5.06 4.37 -9.66
N PRO A 135 3.80 4.30 -9.19
CA PRO A 135 3.32 3.14 -8.48
C PRO A 135 3.37 1.90 -9.38
N THR A 136 3.93 0.83 -8.87
CA THR A 136 3.96 -0.45 -9.57
C THR A 136 2.56 -1.03 -9.73
N ARG A 137 2.39 -1.94 -10.70
CA ARG A 137 1.12 -2.66 -10.90
C ARG A 137 0.61 -3.34 -9.63
N ARG A 138 1.53 -3.79 -8.75
CA ARG A 138 1.17 -4.45 -7.49
C ARG A 138 0.73 -3.47 -6.41
N GLU A 139 1.37 -2.32 -6.33
CA GLU A 139 0.93 -1.23 -5.44
C GLU A 139 -0.45 -0.73 -5.84
N LEU A 140 -0.72 -0.59 -7.13
CA LEU A 140 -2.06 -0.28 -7.64
C LEU A 140 -3.06 -1.40 -7.29
N ALA A 141 -2.65 -2.67 -7.30
CA ALA A 141 -3.51 -3.79 -6.91
C ALA A 141 -3.86 -3.79 -5.40
N VAL A 142 -3.03 -3.19 -4.54
CA VAL A 142 -3.37 -2.95 -3.11
C VAL A 142 -4.28 -1.73 -2.96
N ALA A 143 -4.02 -0.66 -3.70
CA ALA A 143 -4.78 0.59 -3.62
C ALA A 143 -6.23 0.43 -4.15
N ARG A 144 -6.42 -0.38 -5.19
CA ARG A 144 -7.71 -0.56 -5.86
C ARG A 144 -8.85 -1.02 -4.93
N PRO A 145 -8.71 -2.06 -4.10
CA PRO A 145 -9.77 -2.46 -3.17
C PRO A 145 -10.17 -1.37 -2.19
N LEU A 146 -9.23 -0.51 -1.76
CA LEU A 146 -9.52 0.61 -0.87
C LEU A 146 -10.32 1.70 -1.58
N SER A 147 -10.00 1.97 -2.85
CA SER A 147 -10.75 2.92 -3.68
C SER A 147 -12.15 2.39 -4.01
N GLU A 148 -12.29 1.09 -4.30
CA GLU A 148 -13.59 0.45 -4.54
C GLU A 148 -14.48 0.48 -3.28
N LEU A 149 -13.89 0.27 -2.10
CA LEU A 149 -14.58 0.40 -0.81
C LEU A 149 -15.04 1.86 -0.57
N ALA A 150 -14.17 2.83 -0.85
CA ALA A 150 -14.54 4.25 -0.75
C ALA A 150 -15.68 4.61 -1.72
N ALA A 151 -15.61 4.16 -2.98
CA ALA A 151 -16.67 4.37 -3.98
C ALA A 151 -18.00 3.74 -3.54
N ARG A 152 -17.96 2.56 -2.90
CA ARG A 152 -19.16 1.95 -2.32
C ARG A 152 -19.72 2.82 -1.20
N GLY A 153 -18.90 3.30 -0.28
CA GLY A 153 -19.33 4.17 0.82
C GLY A 153 -19.94 5.49 0.33
N GLN A 154 -19.46 6.03 -0.78
CA GLN A 154 -20.04 7.21 -1.43
C GLN A 154 -21.43 6.90 -2.04
N ARG A 155 -21.57 5.77 -2.74
CA ARG A 155 -22.87 5.34 -3.29
C ARG A 155 -23.92 5.08 -2.22
N GLU A 156 -23.51 4.52 -1.09
CA GLU A 156 -24.37 4.26 0.08
C GLU A 156 -24.66 5.54 0.91
N GLY A 157 -24.07 6.68 0.53
CA GLY A 157 -24.25 7.96 1.23
C GLY A 157 -23.57 8.03 2.60
N VAL A 158 -22.68 7.08 2.91
CA VAL A 158 -21.96 6.98 4.18
C VAL A 158 -20.70 7.84 4.18
N LEU A 159 -19.97 7.88 3.04
CA LEU A 159 -18.75 8.67 2.89
C LEU A 159 -19.00 9.95 2.08
N ARG A 160 -18.15 10.94 2.30
CA ARG A 160 -18.16 12.24 1.61
C ARG A 160 -17.94 12.07 0.10
N CYS A 161 -18.62 12.91 -0.72
CA CYS A 161 -18.55 12.87 -2.17
C CYS A 161 -17.80 14.06 -2.79
N ASP A 162 -17.28 14.97 -1.97
CA ASP A 162 -16.48 16.13 -2.42
C ASP A 162 -15.04 15.77 -2.76
N LEU A 163 -14.60 14.55 -2.42
CA LEU A 163 -13.32 13.97 -2.82
C LEU A 163 -13.55 12.73 -3.70
N PRO A 164 -12.73 12.51 -4.74
CA PRO A 164 -12.77 11.27 -5.51
C PRO A 164 -12.53 10.03 -4.63
N ALA A 165 -13.17 8.93 -4.97
CA ALA A 165 -13.01 7.66 -4.23
C ALA A 165 -11.56 7.18 -4.18
N GLU A 166 -10.82 7.38 -5.27
CA GLU A 166 -9.39 7.05 -5.37
C GLU A 166 -8.57 7.82 -4.35
N ARG A 167 -8.90 9.10 -4.14
CA ARG A 167 -8.22 9.93 -3.12
C ARG A 167 -8.54 9.49 -1.71
N LEU A 168 -9.78 9.13 -1.43
CA LEU A 168 -10.17 8.56 -0.14
C LEU A 168 -9.47 7.23 0.11
N GLY A 169 -9.39 6.35 -0.88
CA GLY A 169 -8.64 5.09 -0.79
C GLY A 169 -7.16 5.31 -0.55
N ALA A 170 -6.54 6.27 -1.24
CA ALA A 170 -5.14 6.64 -1.04
C ALA A 170 -4.87 7.20 0.37
N LEU A 171 -5.76 8.07 0.88
CA LEU A 171 -5.66 8.60 2.24
C LEU A 171 -5.81 7.49 3.30
N HIS A 172 -6.70 6.51 3.07
CA HIS A 172 -6.81 5.34 3.94
C HIS A 172 -5.49 4.57 3.97
N GLY A 173 -4.90 4.28 2.81
CA GLY A 173 -3.58 3.65 2.71
C GLY A 173 -2.48 4.44 3.42
N ALA A 174 -2.47 5.75 3.28
CA ALA A 174 -1.50 6.63 3.94
C ALA A 174 -1.62 6.62 5.47
N LEU A 175 -2.84 6.56 6.02
CA LEU A 175 -3.07 6.41 7.46
C LEU A 175 -2.54 5.07 7.97
N ILE A 176 -2.77 3.98 7.24
CA ILE A 176 -2.24 2.66 7.57
C ILE A 176 -0.70 2.68 7.55
N GLN A 177 -0.10 3.30 6.53
CA GLN A 177 1.36 3.44 6.44
C GLN A 177 1.91 4.29 7.59
N GLY A 178 1.26 5.39 7.94
CA GLY A 178 1.62 6.21 9.11
C GLY A 178 1.60 5.41 10.41
N ALA A 179 0.59 4.55 10.59
CA ALA A 179 0.49 3.67 11.75
C ALA A 179 1.64 2.65 11.83
N LEU A 180 2.07 2.14 10.69
CA LEU A 180 3.21 1.23 10.62
C LEU A 180 4.54 1.94 10.86
N LEU A 181 4.66 3.21 10.47
CA LEU A 181 5.87 4.02 10.64
C LEU A 181 6.08 4.48 12.09
N TYR A 182 4.98 4.70 12.80
CA TYR A 182 4.99 5.24 14.16
C TYR A 182 4.18 4.36 15.14
N PRO A 183 4.53 3.08 15.30
CA PRO A 183 3.75 2.16 16.13
C PRO A 183 3.66 2.60 17.59
N GLN A 184 4.68 3.30 18.10
CA GLN A 184 4.72 3.81 19.48
C GLN A 184 3.65 4.86 19.77
N PHE A 185 3.06 5.51 18.74
CA PHE A 185 2.01 6.53 18.92
C PHE A 185 0.60 6.00 18.66
N ILE A 186 0.47 4.82 18.04
CA ILE A 186 -0.83 4.34 17.57
C ILE A 186 -1.32 3.13 18.35
N GLY A 187 -0.48 2.57 19.21
CA GLY A 187 -0.78 1.39 20.01
C GLY A 187 0.02 0.16 19.55
N GLU A 188 0.49 -0.61 20.51
CA GLU A 188 1.28 -1.81 20.26
C GLU A 188 0.40 -2.97 19.79
N GLU A 189 -0.85 -3.04 20.27
CA GLU A 189 -1.80 -4.06 19.90
C GLU A 189 -2.38 -3.81 18.50
N LEU A 190 -2.41 -4.84 17.68
CA LEU A 190 -2.91 -4.77 16.30
C LEU A 190 -4.35 -4.25 16.22
N GLU A 191 -5.18 -4.74 17.12
CA GLU A 191 -6.61 -4.41 17.11
C GLU A 191 -6.87 -2.96 17.53
N GLU A 192 -6.12 -2.46 18.50
CA GLU A 192 -6.19 -1.06 18.93
C GLU A 192 -5.75 -0.12 17.82
N ALA A 193 -4.61 -0.40 17.18
CA ALA A 193 -4.11 0.36 16.04
C ALA A 193 -5.11 0.35 14.88
N ALA A 194 -5.71 -0.80 14.58
CA ALA A 194 -6.68 -0.91 13.51
C ALA A 194 -7.95 -0.08 13.78
N ARG A 195 -8.45 -0.11 15.01
CA ARG A 195 -9.61 0.70 15.40
C ARG A 195 -9.31 2.20 15.35
N SER A 196 -8.14 2.62 15.84
CA SER A 196 -7.72 4.03 15.85
C SER A 196 -7.61 4.57 14.42
N VAL A 197 -6.95 3.85 13.52
CA VAL A 197 -6.81 4.24 12.11
C VAL A 197 -8.16 4.25 11.40
N ALA A 198 -8.98 3.20 11.59
CA ALA A 198 -10.29 3.11 10.94
C ALA A 198 -11.24 4.21 11.45
N ALA A 199 -11.24 4.50 12.75
CA ALA A 199 -12.04 5.57 13.32
C ALA A 199 -11.63 6.94 12.76
N LEU A 200 -10.33 7.25 12.78
CA LEU A 200 -9.82 8.51 12.24
C LEU A 200 -10.13 8.67 10.75
N TYR A 201 -9.94 7.61 9.96
CA TYR A 201 -10.31 7.63 8.54
C TYR A 201 -11.81 7.86 8.37
N PHE A 202 -12.64 7.12 9.10
CA PHE A 202 -14.08 7.19 8.96
C PHE A 202 -14.62 8.57 9.37
N ASP A 203 -14.20 9.10 10.51
CA ASP A 203 -14.64 10.40 11.00
C ASP A 203 -14.17 11.55 10.10
N GLY A 204 -12.99 11.43 9.47
CA GLY A 204 -12.51 12.35 8.45
C GLY A 204 -13.17 12.18 7.07
N ALA A 205 -13.71 11.00 6.77
CA ALA A 205 -14.33 10.66 5.49
C ALA A 205 -15.87 10.73 5.51
N VAL A 206 -16.48 10.88 6.68
CA VAL A 206 -17.94 10.98 6.84
C VAL A 206 -18.47 12.22 6.11
N ARG A 207 -19.60 12.07 5.48
CA ARG A 207 -20.32 13.17 4.85
C ARG A 207 -20.83 14.12 5.94
N ARG A 208 -20.26 15.33 6.01
CA ARG A 208 -20.85 16.39 6.83
C ARG A 208 -22.21 16.77 6.23
N ARG A 209 -23.27 16.73 7.05
CA ARG A 209 -24.53 17.39 6.67
C ARG A 209 -24.22 18.89 6.52
N PRO A 210 -24.70 19.56 5.44
CA PRO A 210 -24.61 21.00 5.37
C PRO A 210 -25.29 21.54 6.64
N GLU A 211 -24.59 22.40 7.38
CA GLU A 211 -25.23 23.17 8.47
C GLU A 211 -26.45 23.90 7.88
N PRO A 212 -27.61 23.85 8.56
CA PRO A 212 -28.73 24.64 8.13
C PRO A 212 -28.28 26.10 8.10
N GLN A 213 -28.33 26.73 6.93
CA GLN A 213 -28.08 28.16 6.81
C GLN A 213 -29.02 28.87 7.79
N PRO A 214 -28.53 29.78 8.65
CA PRO A 214 -29.40 30.58 9.48
C PRO A 214 -30.38 31.31 8.55
N ALA A 215 -31.66 31.10 8.79
CA ALA A 215 -32.72 31.73 8.03
C ALA A 215 -32.41 33.23 7.93
N ALA A 216 -32.26 33.72 6.70
CA ALA A 216 -32.08 35.15 6.46
C ALA A 216 -33.22 35.87 7.15
N MET A 217 -32.90 36.59 8.22
CA MET A 217 -33.84 37.49 8.88
C MET A 217 -34.27 38.55 7.84
N THR A 218 -35.41 38.31 7.27
CA THR A 218 -36.08 39.33 6.45
C THR A 218 -36.42 40.48 7.38
N SER A 219 -35.55 41.49 7.39
CA SER A 219 -35.89 42.77 7.98
C SER A 219 -36.99 43.43 7.14
N ALA A 220 -38.23 43.19 7.56
CA ALA A 220 -39.34 44.01 7.12
C ALA A 220 -39.17 45.39 7.77
N THR A 221 -38.55 46.30 7.03
CA THR A 221 -38.62 47.73 7.35
C THR A 221 -40.02 48.19 6.97
N SER A 222 -40.82 48.38 7.99
CA SER A 222 -42.12 49.11 7.84
C SER A 222 -41.80 50.60 7.88
N ALA A 223 -42.16 51.28 6.78
CA ALA A 223 -42.25 52.74 6.70
C ALA A 223 -43.65 53.16 7.11
#